data_8d3e26e92ed82796937c4cf73ec72259
#
_entry.id   8d3e26e92ed82796937c4cf73ec72259
#
_cell.length_a   1.000
_cell.length_b   1.000
_cell.length_c   1.000
_cell.angle_alpha   90.00
_cell.angle_beta   90.00
_cell.angle_gamma   90.00
#
_symmetry.space_group_name_H-M   'P 1'
#
loop_
_entity.id
_entity.type
_entity.pdbx_description
1 polymer ?
#
loop_
_entity_poly.entity_id
_entity_poly.type
_entity_poly.pdbx_seq_one_letter_code
_entity_poly.pdbx_strand_id
1 'polypeptide(L)'
;MKFSELLYNGNKIVNPNTILNILEKDQFHWLIDSECEDAKIEIKNNTLIWHNGNYYSGNWYYGIFKDGAFYGTFENGIIEGGIFQGKFKSGINLMEI
;
A
#
# COMPACT_ATOMS: atom_id res chain seq x y z
N MET A 1 -4.83 7.82 -11.63
CA MET A 1 -4.86 6.36 -11.72
C MET A 1 -4.58 5.80 -10.33
N LYS A 2 -5.39 4.88 -9.90
CA LYS A 2 -5.29 4.36 -8.52
C LYS A 2 -3.96 3.64 -8.28
N PHE A 3 -3.66 2.66 -9.11
CA PHE A 3 -2.38 1.94 -9.05
C PHE A 3 -1.64 2.16 -10.36
N SER A 4 -0.47 2.76 -10.28
CA SER A 4 0.32 3.03 -11.48
C SER A 4 1.23 1.86 -11.85
N GLU A 5 1.58 1.02 -10.88
CA GLU A 5 2.51 -0.06 -11.11
C GLU A 5 2.42 -1.09 -9.98
N LEU A 6 2.50 -2.38 -10.36
CA LEU A 6 2.68 -3.47 -9.41
C LEU A 6 3.90 -4.28 -9.82
N LEU A 7 4.85 -4.43 -8.91
CA LEU A 7 5.94 -5.36 -9.07
C LEU A 7 5.54 -6.66 -8.37
N TYR A 8 5.21 -7.68 -9.14
CA TYR A 8 4.67 -8.93 -8.62
C TYR A 8 5.73 -10.03 -8.73
N ASN A 9 6.34 -10.38 -7.59
CA ASN A 9 7.44 -11.35 -7.52
C ASN A 9 8.49 -11.08 -8.60
N GLY A 10 8.87 -9.82 -8.75
CA GLY A 10 9.87 -9.39 -9.72
C GLY A 10 9.36 -9.02 -11.11
N ASN A 11 8.08 -9.24 -11.39
CA ASN A 11 7.49 -8.91 -12.69
C ASN A 11 6.73 -7.59 -12.62
N LYS A 12 7.09 -6.66 -13.49
CA LYS A 12 6.46 -5.34 -13.53
C LYS A 12 5.15 -5.41 -14.30
N ILE A 13 4.07 -5.00 -13.66
CA ILE A 13 2.73 -5.01 -14.22
C ILE A 13 2.18 -3.59 -14.17
N VAL A 14 1.70 -3.09 -15.30
CA VAL A 14 1.15 -1.74 -15.40
C VAL A 14 -0.30 -1.71 -15.86
N ASN A 15 -0.85 -2.82 -16.32
CA ASN A 15 -2.25 -2.90 -16.71
C ASN A 15 -3.15 -2.81 -15.48
N PRO A 16 -4.05 -1.80 -15.40
CA PRO A 16 -4.87 -1.62 -14.19
C PRO A 16 -5.75 -2.82 -13.85
N ASN A 17 -6.34 -3.46 -14.83
CA ASN A 17 -7.22 -4.60 -14.59
C ASN A 17 -6.43 -5.80 -14.07
N THR A 18 -5.24 -6.02 -14.60
CA THR A 18 -4.36 -7.09 -14.14
C THR A 18 -3.94 -6.85 -12.68
N ILE A 19 -3.61 -5.61 -12.34
CA ILE A 19 -3.25 -5.26 -10.96
C ILE A 19 -4.42 -5.56 -10.02
N LEU A 20 -5.63 -5.13 -10.37
CA LEU A 20 -6.81 -5.37 -9.53
C LEU A 20 -7.08 -6.86 -9.35
N ASN A 21 -6.94 -7.65 -10.43
CA ASN A 21 -7.15 -9.09 -10.34
C ASN A 21 -6.16 -9.77 -9.41
N ILE A 22 -4.90 -9.35 -9.44
CA ILE A 22 -3.88 -9.91 -8.55
C ILE A 22 -4.16 -9.53 -7.10
N LEU A 23 -4.51 -8.26 -6.85
CA LEU A 23 -4.84 -7.82 -5.50
C LEU A 23 -6.02 -8.59 -4.92
N GLU A 24 -7.04 -8.83 -5.72
CA GLU A 24 -8.21 -9.62 -5.31
C GLU A 24 -7.82 -11.05 -4.98
N LYS A 25 -7.05 -11.67 -5.86
CA LYS A 25 -6.63 -13.07 -5.70
C LYS A 25 -5.72 -13.26 -4.49
N ASP A 26 -4.82 -12.32 -4.23
CA ASP A 26 -3.84 -12.44 -3.14
C ASP A 26 -4.36 -11.86 -1.82
N GLN A 27 -5.67 -11.60 -1.73
CA GLN A 27 -6.35 -11.18 -0.50
C GLN A 27 -5.98 -9.77 -0.04
N PHE A 28 -5.69 -8.88 -0.98
CA PHE A 28 -5.50 -7.46 -0.71
C PHE A 28 -6.72 -6.64 -1.10
N HIS A 29 -7.91 -7.22 -0.89
CA HIS A 29 -9.17 -6.55 -1.24
C HIS A 29 -9.31 -5.22 -0.53
N TRP A 30 -8.83 -5.12 0.70
CA TRP A 30 -8.88 -3.88 1.46
C TRP A 30 -8.14 -2.73 0.76
N LEU A 31 -7.10 -3.06 0.00
CA LEU A 31 -6.37 -2.05 -0.77
C LEU A 31 -7.20 -1.58 -1.97
N ILE A 32 -7.96 -2.50 -2.57
CA ILE A 32 -8.89 -2.14 -3.65
C ILE A 32 -9.98 -1.22 -3.13
N ASP A 33 -10.47 -1.45 -1.91
CA ASP A 33 -11.52 -0.64 -1.31
C ASP A 33 -11.05 0.72 -0.83
N SER A 34 -9.76 0.92 -0.70
CA SER A 34 -9.18 2.19 -0.27
C SER A 34 -9.24 3.22 -1.38
N GLU A 35 -9.06 4.49 -1.02
CA GLU A 35 -8.85 5.56 -1.99
C GLU A 35 -7.38 5.92 -2.03
N CYS A 36 -6.78 5.73 -3.18
CA CYS A 36 -5.37 6.05 -3.37
C CYS A 36 -5.12 6.49 -4.81
N GLU A 37 -3.98 7.12 -5.03
CA GLU A 37 -3.62 7.64 -6.35
C GLU A 37 -2.13 7.45 -6.60
N ASP A 38 -1.84 7.02 -7.82
CA ASP A 38 -0.47 6.83 -8.32
C ASP A 38 0.36 5.90 -7.44
N ALA A 39 -0.28 4.87 -6.93
CA ALA A 39 0.39 3.92 -6.06
C ALA A 39 1.34 3.02 -6.85
N LYS A 40 2.58 2.97 -6.39
CA LYS A 40 3.57 2.00 -6.85
C LYS A 40 3.75 0.98 -5.74
N ILE A 41 3.28 -0.22 -6.01
CA ILE A 41 3.24 -1.27 -5.01
C ILE A 41 4.02 -2.49 -5.47
N GLU A 42 4.38 -3.32 -4.51
CA GLU A 42 5.06 -4.58 -4.77
C GLU A 42 4.47 -5.67 -3.89
N ILE A 43 4.34 -6.87 -4.45
CA ILE A 43 4.01 -8.07 -3.69
C ILE A 43 5.18 -9.04 -3.87
N LYS A 44 5.82 -9.37 -2.77
CA LYS A 44 6.95 -10.28 -2.74
C LYS A 44 6.77 -11.24 -1.58
N ASN A 45 6.70 -12.54 -1.87
CA ASN A 45 6.48 -13.56 -0.84
C ASN A 45 5.27 -13.25 0.03
N ASN A 46 4.16 -12.89 -0.60
CA ASN A 46 2.90 -12.53 0.05
C ASN A 46 2.98 -11.29 0.94
N THR A 47 4.04 -10.52 0.85
CA THR A 47 4.18 -9.27 1.59
C THR A 47 3.91 -8.11 0.66
N LEU A 48 3.02 -7.22 1.09
CA LEU A 48 2.73 -5.99 0.36
C LEU A 48 3.72 -4.91 0.76
N ILE A 49 4.31 -4.26 -0.25
CA ILE A 49 5.21 -3.14 -0.05
C ILE A 49 4.67 -1.96 -0.85
N TRP A 50 4.42 -0.85 -0.17
CA TRP A 50 4.00 0.38 -0.80
C TRP A 50 5.22 1.26 -1.01
N HIS A 51 5.64 1.41 -2.26
CA HIS A 51 6.86 2.16 -2.58
C HIS A 51 6.64 3.65 -2.70
N ASN A 52 5.48 4.07 -3.23
CA ASN A 52 5.18 5.48 -3.37
C ASN A 52 3.72 5.67 -3.75
N GLY A 53 3.23 6.90 -3.64
CA GLY A 53 1.86 7.26 -3.98
C GLY A 53 1.10 7.78 -2.77
N ASN A 54 -0.14 8.20 -3.01
CA ASN A 54 -0.98 8.80 -1.99
C ASN A 54 -2.07 7.83 -1.55
N TYR A 55 -2.13 7.54 -0.26
CA TYR A 55 -3.18 6.74 0.35
C TYR A 55 -4.11 7.69 1.10
N TYR A 56 -5.27 8.00 0.49
CA TYR A 56 -6.13 9.06 0.99
C TYR A 56 -7.09 8.60 2.08
N SER A 57 -7.72 7.45 1.92
CA SER A 57 -8.67 6.95 2.92
C SER A 57 -8.81 5.44 2.83
N GLY A 58 -9.30 4.86 3.90
CA GLY A 58 -9.49 3.43 4.05
C GLY A 58 -8.63 2.87 5.18
N ASN A 59 -8.74 1.58 5.37
CA ASN A 59 -8.02 0.88 6.44
C ASN A 59 -6.87 0.07 5.84
N TRP A 60 -5.66 0.37 6.28
CA TRP A 60 -4.46 -0.37 5.93
C TRP A 60 -4.24 -1.46 6.96
N TYR A 61 -4.28 -2.72 6.56
CA TYR A 61 -4.28 -3.81 7.53
C TYR A 61 -2.93 -4.46 7.77
N TYR A 62 -2.04 -4.49 6.78
CA TYR A 62 -0.70 -5.06 6.95
C TYR A 62 0.18 -4.73 5.75
N GLY A 63 1.49 -4.91 5.93
CA GLY A 63 2.47 -4.65 4.90
C GLY A 63 3.41 -3.51 5.28
N ILE A 64 4.26 -3.13 4.35
CA ILE A 64 5.29 -2.13 4.57
C ILE A 64 4.98 -0.89 3.75
N PHE A 65 4.81 0.25 4.43
CA PHE A 65 4.64 1.55 3.80
C PHE A 65 6.00 2.25 3.80
N LYS A 66 6.68 2.26 2.64
CA LYS A 66 8.05 2.77 2.55
C LYS A 66 8.11 4.27 2.33
N ASP A 67 7.23 4.81 1.49
CA ASP A 67 7.26 6.22 1.13
C ASP A 67 5.92 6.64 0.53
N GLY A 68 5.70 7.95 0.43
CA GLY A 68 4.47 8.51 -0.07
C GLY A 68 3.73 9.27 1.01
N ALA A 69 2.43 9.50 0.82
CA ALA A 69 1.61 10.20 1.79
C ALA A 69 0.46 9.31 2.26
N PHE A 70 0.26 9.24 3.56
CA PHE A 70 -0.76 8.39 4.18
C PHE A 70 -1.70 9.23 5.03
N TYR A 71 -2.99 9.21 4.69
CA TYR A 71 -4.04 9.96 5.40
C TYR A 71 -5.15 9.09 5.94
N GLY A 72 -5.12 7.78 5.70
CA GLY A 72 -6.15 6.85 6.15
C GLY A 72 -5.94 6.35 7.57
N THR A 73 -6.43 5.15 7.85
CA THR A 73 -6.27 4.49 9.14
C THR A 73 -5.30 3.32 9.00
N PHE A 74 -4.24 3.34 9.77
CA PHE A 74 -3.20 2.31 9.75
C PHE A 74 -3.49 1.32 10.88
N GLU A 75 -4.09 0.17 10.53
CA GLU A 75 -4.49 -0.84 11.52
C GLU A 75 -3.29 -1.63 12.02
N ASN A 76 -2.40 -2.00 11.12
CA ASN A 76 -1.20 -2.74 11.47
C ASN A 76 -0.22 -2.73 10.29
N GLY A 77 1.04 -3.04 10.55
CA GLY A 77 2.09 -3.10 9.54
C GLY A 77 3.32 -2.31 9.96
N ILE A 78 4.12 -1.93 8.98
CA ILE A 78 5.38 -1.22 9.22
C ILE A 78 5.37 0.07 8.40
N ILE A 79 5.63 1.21 9.05
CA ILE A 79 5.85 2.48 8.38
C ILE A 79 7.34 2.79 8.40
N GLU A 80 7.96 2.85 7.22
CA GLU A 80 9.39 3.14 7.10
C GLU A 80 9.69 4.59 6.78
N GLY A 81 8.77 5.29 6.12
CA GLY A 81 9.02 6.67 5.74
C GLY A 81 7.80 7.32 5.13
N GLY A 82 8.01 8.50 4.55
CA GLY A 82 6.97 9.27 3.91
C GLY A 82 6.33 10.30 4.83
N ILE A 83 5.17 10.80 4.43
CA ILE A 83 4.37 11.75 5.20
C ILE A 83 3.19 10.99 5.79
N PHE A 84 3.10 10.94 7.11
CA PHE A 84 2.01 10.26 7.80
C PHE A 84 1.16 11.27 8.56
N GLN A 85 -0.08 11.47 8.11
CA GLN A 85 -1.06 12.35 8.74
C GLN A 85 -2.37 11.64 9.04
N GLY A 86 -2.37 10.32 8.91
CA GLY A 86 -3.54 9.51 9.21
C GLY A 86 -3.58 9.08 10.68
N LYS A 87 -4.40 8.07 10.94
CA LYS A 87 -4.56 7.51 12.27
C LYS A 87 -3.73 6.23 12.40
N PHE A 88 -2.85 6.18 13.38
CA PHE A 88 -2.02 5.00 13.65
C PHE A 88 -2.61 4.24 14.83
N LYS A 89 -3.04 3.00 14.58
CA LYS A 89 -3.63 2.17 15.64
C LYS A 89 -2.63 1.20 16.23
N SER A 90 -1.91 0.47 15.41
CA SER A 90 -0.89 -0.46 15.88
C SER A 90 0.11 -0.75 14.77
N GLY A 91 1.18 -1.45 15.11
CA GLY A 91 2.24 -1.79 14.19
C GLY A 91 3.56 -1.17 14.61
N ILE A 92 4.47 -1.10 13.67
CA ILE A 92 5.81 -0.55 13.89
C ILE A 92 5.95 0.73 13.08
N ASN A 93 6.26 1.83 13.77
CA ASN A 93 6.53 3.10 13.11
C ASN A 93 8.01 3.41 13.25
N LEU A 94 8.74 3.29 12.15
CA LEU A 94 10.19 3.51 12.14
C LEU A 94 10.56 4.97 11.90
N MET A 95 9.56 5.83 11.66
CA MET A 95 9.83 7.26 11.53
C MET A 95 10.01 7.85 12.92
N GLU A 96 11.08 8.59 13.09
CA GLU A 96 11.31 9.33 14.31
C GLU A 96 10.45 10.60 14.31
N ILE A 97 9.83 10.88 15.44
CA ILE A 97 9.01 12.08 15.59
C ILE A 97 9.66 12.97 16.64
#